data_6a334eaa95c194dbb9d7577bdbe3f57a
#
_entry.id   6a334eaa95c194dbb9d7577bdbe3f57a
#
_cell.length_a   1.000
_cell.length_b   1.000
_cell.length_c   1.000
_cell.angle_alpha   90.00
_cell.angle_beta   90.00
_cell.angle_gamma   90.00
#
_symmetry.space_group_name_H-M   'P 1'
#
loop_
_entity.id
_entity.type
_entity.pdbx_description
1 polymer ?
#
loop_
_entity_poly.entity_id
_entity_poly.type
_entity_poly.pdbx_seq_one_letter_code
_entity_poly.pdbx_strand_id
1 'polypeptide(L)'
;MSAAPATSAGPATRKQTRLIRLLTLVALLAMVAAYFAPIWWVSLTAPNYPKDAFPDGIRIHFHLDGVHNGCKAAVKGSQLANETIQDDIDKDTERYNPVLDAKKDLNKNAKGLDCVHEMNTINHYVGMFPISTGAPVEKPLAKFFVAFFVVMMAAFAVIERRARLAVLGLGFAAVAAWAVVDQFVLGHLASHVKAYVEEAGTFFKEPEKIQAWGDNVALYTKVGVGVLVAAMAVVWLGVWKLRSFELLMALVPALMPLFFVLEYAGWLWFFGHNLHPWGAFTVKPFMPTVFGEGKVAQFSTFSYPHYGYALLLVASGCLLVALLLRRKQLRSEAAGSLA
;
A
#
# COMPACT_ATOMS: atom_id res chain seq x y z
N MET A 1 -11.13 -34.93 42.55
CA MET A 1 -10.88 -34.83 41.11
C MET A 1 -9.38 -34.60 40.94
N SER A 2 -8.63 -35.64 40.62
CA SER A 2 -7.17 -35.60 40.45
C SER A 2 -6.84 -34.93 39.13
N ALA A 3 -6.07 -33.83 39.17
CA ALA A 3 -5.57 -33.17 37.96
C ALA A 3 -4.52 -34.08 37.31
N ALA A 4 -4.77 -34.54 36.08
CA ALA A 4 -3.82 -35.29 35.31
C ALA A 4 -2.55 -34.43 35.10
N PRO A 5 -1.33 -35.00 35.27
CA PRO A 5 -0.10 -34.25 35.10
C PRO A 5 0.05 -33.79 33.62
N ALA A 6 0.33 -32.50 33.45
CA ALA A 6 0.64 -31.91 32.16
C ALA A 6 1.85 -32.65 31.55
N THR A 7 1.62 -33.47 30.54
CA THR A 7 2.68 -34.16 29.78
C THR A 7 3.66 -33.14 29.22
N SER A 8 4.87 -33.11 29.76
CA SER A 8 5.94 -32.22 29.28
C SER A 8 6.24 -32.52 27.82
N ALA A 9 6.04 -31.50 26.97
CA ALA A 9 6.36 -31.62 25.53
C ALA A 9 7.79 -32.12 25.33
N GLY A 10 7.96 -33.16 24.52
CA GLY A 10 9.28 -33.74 24.21
C GLY A 10 10.24 -32.71 23.57
N PRO A 11 11.57 -32.95 23.61
CA PRO A 11 12.58 -32.01 23.15
C PRO A 11 12.43 -31.62 21.67
N ALA A 12 11.94 -32.51 20.82
CA ALA A 12 11.67 -32.23 19.40
C ALA A 12 10.52 -31.22 19.22
N THR A 13 9.46 -31.34 19.99
CA THR A 13 8.33 -30.42 19.98
C THR A 13 8.73 -29.02 20.46
N ARG A 14 9.62 -28.94 21.47
CA ARG A 14 10.16 -27.67 21.95
C ARG A 14 11.01 -26.95 20.91
N LYS A 15 11.85 -27.68 20.16
CA LYS A 15 12.66 -27.11 19.06
C LYS A 15 11.76 -26.55 17.93
N GLN A 16 10.76 -27.30 17.51
CA GLN A 16 9.80 -26.85 16.47
C GLN A 16 9.05 -25.60 16.91
N THR A 17 8.61 -25.57 18.15
CA THR A 17 7.91 -24.40 18.72
C THR A 17 8.79 -23.14 18.73
N ARG A 18 10.06 -23.27 19.12
CA ARG A 18 11.02 -22.15 19.06
C ARG A 18 11.20 -21.66 17.64
N LEU A 19 11.30 -22.57 16.66
CA LEU A 19 11.46 -22.23 15.24
C LEU A 19 10.23 -21.50 14.71
N ILE A 20 9.00 -21.97 15.02
CA ILE A 20 7.75 -21.29 14.64
C ILE A 20 7.75 -19.87 15.17
N ARG A 21 8.07 -19.66 16.45
CA ARG A 21 8.13 -18.32 17.06
C ARG A 21 9.17 -17.42 16.39
N LEU A 22 10.35 -17.95 16.11
CA LEU A 22 11.42 -17.19 15.44
C LEU A 22 11.01 -16.77 14.03
N LEU A 23 10.48 -17.69 13.23
CA LEU A 23 10.00 -17.41 11.88
C LEU A 23 8.86 -16.39 11.89
N THR A 24 7.92 -16.51 12.83
CA THR A 24 6.82 -15.55 12.98
C THR A 24 7.32 -14.17 13.41
N LEU A 25 8.32 -14.11 14.29
CA LEU A 25 8.93 -12.83 14.69
C LEU A 25 9.65 -12.15 13.50
N VAL A 26 10.42 -12.92 12.73
CA VAL A 26 11.07 -12.41 11.50
C VAL A 26 10.02 -11.87 10.52
N ALA A 27 8.94 -12.65 10.30
CA ALA A 27 7.85 -12.23 9.42
C ALA A 27 7.16 -10.97 9.91
N LEU A 28 6.91 -10.84 11.22
CA LEU A 28 6.31 -9.66 11.83
C LEU A 28 7.20 -8.42 11.64
N LEU A 29 8.49 -8.55 11.92
CA LEU A 29 9.44 -7.44 11.72
C LEU A 29 9.54 -7.05 10.24
N ALA A 30 9.57 -8.02 9.33
CA ALA A 30 9.60 -7.78 7.89
C ALA A 30 8.30 -7.09 7.40
N MET A 31 7.13 -7.50 7.91
CA MET A 31 5.84 -6.89 7.58
C MET A 31 5.77 -5.44 8.06
N VAL A 32 6.19 -5.17 9.30
CA VAL A 32 6.24 -3.81 9.86
C VAL A 32 7.23 -2.94 9.07
N ALA A 33 8.40 -3.47 8.72
CA ALA A 33 9.38 -2.76 7.92
C ALA A 33 8.85 -2.47 6.50
N ALA A 34 8.11 -3.42 5.90
CA ALA A 34 7.49 -3.24 4.59
C ALA A 34 6.46 -2.11 4.57
N TYR A 35 5.75 -1.85 5.68
CA TYR A 35 4.80 -0.73 5.76
C TYR A 35 5.48 0.63 5.52
N PHE A 36 6.71 0.81 5.98
CA PHE A 36 7.47 2.05 5.80
C PHE A 36 8.33 2.07 4.53
N ALA A 37 8.36 0.97 3.80
CA ALA A 37 9.20 0.78 2.62
C ALA A 37 8.41 0.97 1.32
N PRO A 38 9.03 1.45 0.23
CA PRO A 38 8.42 1.38 -1.09
C PRO A 38 8.26 -0.08 -1.51
N ILE A 39 7.03 -0.46 -1.87
CA ILE A 39 6.68 -1.82 -2.31
C ILE A 39 6.95 -2.00 -3.79
N TRP A 40 6.62 -0.97 -4.58
CA TRP A 40 6.73 -0.99 -6.04
C TRP A 40 7.22 0.35 -6.56
N TRP A 41 7.79 0.39 -7.74
CA TRP A 41 8.13 1.63 -8.42
C TRP A 41 7.70 1.62 -9.88
N VAL A 42 7.34 2.78 -10.37
CA VAL A 42 7.07 3.03 -11.78
C VAL A 42 7.90 4.21 -12.22
N SER A 43 8.46 4.13 -13.43
CA SER A 43 9.15 5.23 -14.07
C SER A 43 8.64 5.39 -15.49
N LEU A 44 8.42 6.63 -15.91
CA LEU A 44 8.11 7.00 -17.28
C LEU A 44 9.30 7.75 -17.90
N THR A 45 9.65 7.36 -19.11
CA THR A 45 10.64 8.09 -19.92
C THR A 45 10.01 8.50 -21.25
N ALA A 46 10.33 9.70 -21.71
CA ALA A 46 9.91 10.22 -23.01
C ALA A 46 10.99 11.13 -23.60
N PRO A 47 11.02 11.32 -24.93
CA PRO A 47 12.01 12.19 -25.59
C PRO A 47 12.03 13.63 -25.06
N ASN A 48 10.87 14.13 -24.60
CA ASN A 48 10.70 15.50 -24.10
C ASN A 48 11.14 15.70 -22.64
N TYR A 49 11.51 14.61 -21.95
CA TYR A 49 12.03 14.65 -20.59
C TYR A 49 13.53 14.35 -20.61
N PRO A 50 14.37 15.39 -20.52
CA PRO A 50 15.82 15.23 -20.67
C PRO A 50 16.39 14.40 -19.51
N LYS A 51 17.33 13.50 -19.85
CA LYS A 51 17.96 12.60 -18.87
C LYS A 51 18.75 13.35 -17.80
N ASP A 52 19.20 14.57 -18.09
CA ASP A 52 19.93 15.41 -17.12
C ASP A 52 19.02 15.88 -15.98
N ALA A 53 17.75 16.17 -16.29
CA ALA A 53 16.75 16.54 -15.28
C ALA A 53 16.09 15.30 -14.64
N PHE A 54 15.87 14.25 -15.42
CA PHE A 54 15.19 13.01 -15.00
C PHE A 54 16.09 11.78 -15.30
N PRO A 55 17.19 11.57 -14.56
CA PRO A 55 18.14 10.50 -14.86
C PRO A 55 17.52 9.10 -14.77
N ASP A 56 16.57 8.92 -13.86
CA ASP A 56 15.81 7.68 -13.66
C ASP A 56 14.39 7.73 -14.29
N GLY A 57 14.14 8.73 -15.17
CA GLY A 57 12.80 9.06 -15.66
C GLY A 57 11.93 9.72 -14.60
N ILE A 58 10.65 9.96 -14.92
CA ILE A 58 9.64 10.43 -13.97
C ILE A 58 9.26 9.24 -13.09
N ARG A 59 9.88 9.14 -11.91
CA ARG A 59 9.78 7.98 -11.04
C ARG A 59 8.89 8.26 -9.85
N ILE A 60 7.98 7.34 -9.59
CA ILE A 60 7.13 7.30 -8.40
C ILE A 60 7.29 5.98 -7.66
N HIS A 61 7.06 6.02 -6.36
CA HIS A 61 7.10 4.86 -5.48
C HIS A 61 5.73 4.60 -4.89
N PHE A 62 5.27 3.35 -4.97
CA PHE A 62 4.05 2.91 -4.31
C PHE A 62 4.42 2.32 -2.95
N HIS A 63 3.82 2.88 -1.91
CA HIS A 63 3.83 2.39 -0.55
C HIS A 63 2.46 1.84 -0.20
N LEU A 64 2.32 1.17 0.94
CA LEU A 64 1.02 0.68 1.40
C LEU A 64 0.06 1.81 1.80
N ASP A 65 0.58 3.00 2.07
CA ASP A 65 -0.18 4.20 2.45
C ASP A 65 -0.37 5.22 1.30
N GLY A 66 0.13 4.92 0.10
CA GLY A 66 -0.09 5.74 -1.08
C GLY A 66 1.10 5.86 -2.03
N VAL A 67 1.05 6.89 -2.88
CA VAL A 67 2.07 7.18 -3.90
C VAL A 67 3.00 8.27 -3.40
N HIS A 68 4.30 8.03 -3.50
CA HIS A 68 5.35 8.92 -3.04
C HIS A 68 6.29 9.29 -4.18
N ASN A 69 6.93 10.46 -4.06
CA ASN A 69 7.92 10.93 -5.02
C ASN A 69 9.15 10.02 -5.03
N GLY A 70 9.51 9.50 -6.20
CA GLY A 70 10.69 8.64 -6.42
C GLY A 70 11.84 9.33 -7.13
N CYS A 71 11.70 10.60 -7.52
CA CYS A 71 12.75 11.35 -8.15
C CYS A 71 13.80 11.84 -7.16
N LYS A 72 15.04 11.72 -7.55
CA LYS A 72 16.17 12.31 -6.83
C LYS A 72 16.22 13.81 -7.10
N ALA A 73 16.72 14.59 -6.14
CA ALA A 73 17.00 16.00 -6.36
C ALA A 73 17.91 16.15 -7.58
N ALA A 74 17.57 17.09 -8.47
CA ALA A 74 18.37 17.36 -9.67
C ALA A 74 19.82 17.68 -9.28
N VAL A 75 20.76 17.02 -9.90
CA VAL A 75 22.17 17.34 -9.80
C VAL A 75 22.40 18.70 -10.46
N LYS A 76 23.37 19.49 -9.98
CA LYS A 76 23.73 20.87 -10.37
C LYS A 76 23.66 21.27 -11.87
N GLY A 77 23.51 20.30 -12.80
CA GLY A 77 23.33 20.59 -14.23
C GLY A 77 22.01 21.23 -14.62
N SER A 78 20.96 21.09 -13.81
CA SER A 78 19.67 21.73 -14.08
C SER A 78 19.65 23.22 -13.71
N GLN A 79 20.62 23.69 -12.93
CA GLN A 79 20.76 25.12 -12.63
C GLN A 79 21.18 25.91 -13.88
N LEU A 80 22.04 25.34 -14.73
CA LEU A 80 22.43 26.00 -16.01
C LEU A 80 21.24 26.18 -16.97
N ALA A 81 20.37 25.18 -17.08
CA ALA A 81 19.17 25.30 -17.92
C ALA A 81 18.18 26.34 -17.34
N ASN A 82 18.09 26.43 -16.01
CA ASN A 82 17.24 27.43 -15.36
C ASN A 82 17.83 28.86 -15.47
N GLU A 83 19.15 29.03 -15.40
CA GLU A 83 19.80 30.33 -15.56
C GLU A 83 19.65 30.83 -17.01
N THR A 84 19.82 29.98 -18.03
CA THR A 84 19.65 30.35 -19.44
C THR A 84 18.18 30.73 -19.75
N ILE A 85 17.23 29.99 -19.20
CA ILE A 85 15.80 30.31 -19.38
C ILE A 85 15.43 31.57 -18.59
N GLN A 86 16.03 31.80 -17.42
CA GLN A 86 15.77 33.00 -16.62
C GLN A 86 16.30 34.26 -17.32
N ASP A 87 17.51 34.20 -17.90
CA ASP A 87 18.10 35.33 -18.68
C ASP A 87 17.30 35.69 -19.92
N ASP A 88 16.66 34.71 -20.56
CA ASP A 88 15.80 34.94 -21.72
C ASP A 88 14.42 35.47 -21.33
N ILE A 89 13.92 35.10 -20.17
CA ILE A 89 12.62 35.56 -19.62
C ILE A 89 12.73 37.01 -19.11
N ASP A 90 13.80 37.36 -18.42
CA ASP A 90 14.02 38.72 -17.88
C ASP A 90 14.23 39.78 -18.98
N LYS A 91 14.55 39.35 -20.22
CA LYS A 91 14.69 40.23 -21.35
C LYS A 91 13.42 40.56 -22.13
N ASP A 92 12.34 39.77 -21.94
CA ASP A 92 11.18 39.87 -22.86
C ASP A 92 9.81 40.06 -22.17
N THR A 93 9.68 40.17 -20.83
CA THR A 93 8.33 40.15 -20.28
C THR A 93 8.06 41.01 -19.07
N GLU A 94 7.30 42.07 -19.27
CA GLU A 94 6.28 42.62 -18.37
C GLU A 94 4.94 41.88 -18.48
N ARG A 95 4.87 40.68 -19.07
CA ARG A 95 3.62 39.89 -19.18
C ARG A 95 3.53 38.81 -18.11
N TYR A 96 2.53 38.95 -17.21
CA TYR A 96 2.10 37.91 -16.29
C TYR A 96 1.83 36.60 -17.03
N ASN A 97 2.60 35.55 -16.72
CA ASN A 97 2.38 34.21 -17.24
C ASN A 97 2.16 33.27 -16.06
N PRO A 98 0.89 32.83 -15.79
CA PRO A 98 0.56 32.02 -14.62
C PRO A 98 1.30 30.69 -14.56
N VAL A 99 1.73 30.15 -15.70
CA VAL A 99 2.52 28.89 -15.76
C VAL A 99 3.97 29.13 -15.31
N LEU A 100 4.54 30.29 -15.63
CA LEU A 100 5.91 30.67 -15.25
C LEU A 100 5.98 31.11 -13.79
N ASP A 101 4.97 31.79 -13.28
CA ASP A 101 4.90 32.18 -11.89
C ASP A 101 4.68 30.97 -10.97
N ALA A 102 3.87 29.99 -11.37
CA ALA A 102 3.77 28.71 -10.68
C ALA A 102 5.12 27.94 -10.70
N LYS A 103 5.90 28.00 -11.78
CA LYS A 103 7.27 27.45 -11.83
C LYS A 103 8.26 28.22 -10.96
N LYS A 104 8.16 29.55 -10.83
CA LYS A 104 8.96 30.36 -9.90
C LYS A 104 8.70 29.98 -8.43
N ASP A 105 7.46 29.76 -8.07
CA ASP A 105 7.09 29.34 -6.71
C ASP A 105 7.50 27.91 -6.41
N LEU A 106 7.44 27.01 -7.37
CA LEU A 106 7.98 25.67 -7.29
C LEU A 106 9.52 25.67 -7.14
N ASN A 107 10.23 26.55 -7.84
CA ASN A 107 11.68 26.70 -7.73
C ASN A 107 12.14 27.32 -6.40
N LYS A 108 11.39 28.24 -5.81
CA LYS A 108 11.72 28.82 -4.49
C LYS A 108 11.66 27.82 -3.35
N ASN A 109 10.86 26.75 -3.50
CA ASN A 109 10.70 25.68 -2.53
C ASN A 109 11.29 24.33 -2.99
N ALA A 110 12.08 24.31 -4.05
CA ALA A 110 12.54 23.10 -4.71
C ALA A 110 13.48 22.26 -3.86
N LYS A 111 12.90 21.44 -3.02
CA LYS A 111 13.56 20.25 -2.44
C LYS A 111 13.68 19.09 -3.45
N GLY A 112 13.69 19.36 -4.76
CA GLY A 112 13.74 18.37 -5.83
C GLY A 112 12.49 18.41 -6.73
N LEU A 113 12.52 17.63 -7.82
CA LEU A 113 11.40 17.50 -8.76
C LEU A 113 10.26 16.73 -8.11
N ASP A 114 9.02 17.21 -8.26
CA ASP A 114 7.81 16.48 -7.85
C ASP A 114 7.33 15.57 -8.99
N CYS A 115 7.86 14.35 -9.01
CA CYS A 115 7.49 13.37 -10.02
C CYS A 115 6.09 12.77 -9.84
N VAL A 116 5.45 12.94 -8.70
CA VAL A 116 4.02 12.61 -8.54
C VAL A 116 3.17 13.59 -9.30
N HIS A 117 3.46 14.88 -9.18
CA HIS A 117 2.78 15.92 -9.95
C HIS A 117 3.01 15.76 -11.47
N GLU A 118 4.24 15.51 -11.89
CA GLU A 118 4.57 15.25 -13.30
C GLU A 118 3.80 14.02 -13.85
N MET A 119 3.73 12.93 -13.05
CA MET A 119 2.98 11.73 -13.42
C MET A 119 1.47 12.01 -13.53
N ASN A 120 0.91 12.78 -12.59
CA ASN A 120 -0.49 13.18 -12.63
C ASN A 120 -0.79 14.03 -13.88
N THR A 121 0.12 14.92 -14.27
CA THR A 121 0.00 15.73 -15.48
C THR A 121 -0.02 14.85 -16.73
N ILE A 122 0.86 13.85 -16.81
CA ILE A 122 0.90 12.90 -17.93
C ILE A 122 -0.40 12.07 -17.97
N ASN A 123 -0.88 11.59 -16.82
CA ASN A 123 -2.14 10.87 -16.73
C ASN A 123 -3.32 11.72 -17.22
N HIS A 124 -3.34 13.00 -16.90
CA HIS A 124 -4.36 13.93 -17.39
C HIS A 124 -4.37 14.02 -18.92
N TYR A 125 -3.18 14.05 -19.57
CA TYR A 125 -3.10 14.10 -21.04
C TYR A 125 -3.72 12.88 -21.73
N VAL A 126 -3.69 11.71 -21.13
CA VAL A 126 -4.34 10.50 -21.65
C VAL A 126 -5.76 10.31 -21.11
N GLY A 127 -6.26 11.24 -20.31
CA GLY A 127 -7.60 11.18 -19.70
C GLY A 127 -7.69 10.28 -18.49
N MET A 128 -6.58 9.82 -17.92
CA MET A 128 -6.56 9.05 -16.65
C MET A 128 -6.69 9.99 -15.45
N PHE A 129 -7.33 9.50 -14.39
CA PHE A 129 -7.32 10.19 -13.09
C PHE A 129 -5.91 10.29 -12.52
N PRO A 130 -5.63 11.27 -11.63
CA PRO A 130 -4.34 11.42 -10.99
C PRO A 130 -3.93 10.13 -10.26
N ILE A 131 -2.69 9.69 -10.45
CA ILE A 131 -2.19 8.46 -9.81
C ILE A 131 -2.16 8.58 -8.28
N SER A 132 -1.99 9.79 -7.77
CA SER A 132 -2.03 10.12 -6.35
C SER A 132 -3.40 9.83 -5.70
N THR A 133 -4.48 9.80 -6.50
CA THR A 133 -5.84 9.46 -6.05
C THR A 133 -6.15 7.97 -6.09
N GLY A 134 -5.18 7.12 -6.48
CA GLY A 134 -5.34 5.67 -6.52
C GLY A 134 -5.56 5.07 -5.13
N ALA A 135 -6.20 3.90 -5.11
CA ALA A 135 -6.54 3.17 -3.89
C ALA A 135 -7.20 4.04 -2.81
N PRO A 136 -8.25 4.84 -3.14
CA PRO A 136 -8.75 5.88 -2.25
C PRO A 136 -9.44 5.32 -1.00
N VAL A 137 -9.88 4.06 -1.01
CA VAL A 137 -10.48 3.36 0.13
C VAL A 137 -9.43 2.65 0.97
N GLU A 138 -8.48 1.99 0.31
CA GLU A 138 -7.42 1.19 0.94
C GLU A 138 -6.38 2.08 1.63
N LYS A 139 -6.01 3.18 1.01
CA LYS A 139 -5.02 4.14 1.51
C LYS A 139 -5.26 4.59 2.96
N PRO A 140 -6.43 5.11 3.36
CA PRO A 140 -6.69 5.49 4.75
C PRO A 140 -6.80 4.29 5.70
N LEU A 141 -7.04 3.07 5.18
CA LEU A 141 -7.20 1.85 5.95
C LEU A 141 -5.92 1.02 6.08
N ALA A 142 -4.89 1.26 5.27
CA ALA A 142 -3.68 0.46 5.17
C ALA A 142 -3.02 0.19 6.54
N LYS A 143 -2.89 1.22 7.39
CA LYS A 143 -2.31 1.10 8.74
C LYS A 143 -3.09 0.14 9.64
N PHE A 144 -4.41 0.08 9.50
CA PHE A 144 -5.27 -0.81 10.29
C PHE A 144 -5.22 -2.24 9.76
N PHE A 145 -5.12 -2.45 8.44
CA PHE A 145 -4.90 -3.77 7.87
C PHE A 145 -3.55 -4.35 8.30
N VAL A 146 -2.48 -3.55 8.27
CA VAL A 146 -1.17 -4.00 8.74
C VAL A 146 -1.21 -4.32 10.24
N ALA A 147 -1.85 -3.48 11.06
CA ALA A 147 -2.03 -3.75 12.49
C ALA A 147 -2.85 -5.04 12.74
N PHE A 148 -3.92 -5.27 11.97
CA PHE A 148 -4.70 -6.51 12.00
C PHE A 148 -3.80 -7.73 11.73
N PHE A 149 -2.96 -7.69 10.70
CA PHE A 149 -2.03 -8.79 10.39
C PHE A 149 -0.96 -8.96 11.47
N VAL A 150 -0.44 -7.88 12.03
CA VAL A 150 0.52 -7.92 13.15
C VAL A 150 -0.10 -8.63 14.36
N VAL A 151 -1.37 -8.33 14.72
CA VAL A 151 -2.07 -9.01 15.82
C VAL A 151 -2.27 -10.49 15.51
N MET A 152 -2.66 -10.84 14.27
CA MET A 152 -2.79 -12.24 13.84
C MET A 152 -1.46 -13.01 14.00
N MET A 153 -0.35 -12.44 13.50
CA MET A 153 0.97 -13.06 13.59
C MET A 153 1.43 -13.17 15.06
N ALA A 154 1.25 -12.14 15.86
CA ALA A 154 1.58 -12.18 17.28
C ALA A 154 0.81 -13.28 18.02
N ALA A 155 -0.49 -13.41 17.73
CA ALA A 155 -1.32 -14.46 18.30
C ALA A 155 -0.92 -15.87 17.80
N PHE A 156 -0.49 -16.00 16.52
CA PHE A 156 -0.02 -17.28 15.97
C PHE A 156 1.25 -17.77 16.67
N ALA A 157 2.13 -16.88 17.12
CA ALA A 157 3.33 -17.22 17.89
C ALA A 157 3.01 -17.75 19.31
N VAL A 158 1.78 -17.51 19.82
CA VAL A 158 1.32 -17.97 21.14
C VAL A 158 0.73 -19.36 21.04
N ILE A 159 1.27 -20.33 21.78
CA ILE A 159 0.85 -21.74 21.69
C ILE A 159 -0.38 -22.00 22.53
N GLU A 160 -0.41 -21.44 23.73
CA GLU A 160 -1.53 -21.63 24.66
C GLU A 160 -2.80 -20.97 24.11
N ARG A 161 -3.86 -21.77 23.97
CA ARG A 161 -5.12 -21.31 23.34
C ARG A 161 -5.76 -20.14 24.07
N ARG A 162 -5.76 -20.15 25.41
CA ARG A 162 -6.35 -19.06 26.22
C ARG A 162 -5.58 -17.75 26.02
N ALA A 163 -4.25 -17.82 26.12
CA ALA A 163 -3.39 -16.66 25.90
C ALA A 163 -3.49 -16.14 24.46
N ARG A 164 -3.58 -17.03 23.46
CA ARG A 164 -3.80 -16.66 22.04
C ARG A 164 -5.12 -15.92 21.85
N LEU A 165 -6.23 -16.41 22.43
CA LEU A 165 -7.53 -15.74 22.35
C LEU A 165 -7.51 -14.40 23.07
N ALA A 166 -6.78 -14.27 24.18
CA ALA A 166 -6.60 -13.00 24.86
C ALA A 166 -5.80 -12.00 24.00
N VAL A 167 -4.68 -12.43 23.37
CA VAL A 167 -3.89 -11.59 22.45
C VAL A 167 -4.74 -11.13 21.27
N LEU A 168 -5.51 -12.04 20.63
CA LEU A 168 -6.42 -11.68 19.55
C LEU A 168 -7.50 -10.71 20.02
N GLY A 169 -8.19 -11.02 21.12
CA GLY A 169 -9.30 -10.20 21.62
C GLY A 169 -8.87 -8.80 21.99
N LEU A 170 -7.80 -8.67 22.79
CA LEU A 170 -7.26 -7.36 23.19
C LEU A 170 -6.65 -6.61 22.01
N GLY A 171 -5.87 -7.30 21.16
CA GLY A 171 -5.26 -6.69 20.00
C GLY A 171 -6.29 -6.20 18.99
N PHE A 172 -7.28 -7.01 18.66
CA PHE A 172 -8.35 -6.61 17.74
C PHE A 172 -9.24 -5.50 18.31
N ALA A 173 -9.56 -5.55 19.62
CA ALA A 173 -10.28 -4.46 20.26
C ALA A 173 -9.50 -3.15 20.20
N ALA A 174 -8.18 -3.19 20.42
CA ALA A 174 -7.32 -2.02 20.31
C ALA A 174 -7.27 -1.47 18.87
N VAL A 175 -7.10 -2.34 17.86
CA VAL A 175 -7.09 -1.91 16.45
C VAL A 175 -8.44 -1.37 16.01
N ALA A 176 -9.55 -2.01 16.40
CA ALA A 176 -10.89 -1.54 16.11
C ALA A 176 -11.18 -0.18 16.74
N ALA A 177 -10.83 -0.01 18.02
CA ALA A 177 -10.96 1.28 18.71
C ALA A 177 -10.11 2.36 18.04
N TRP A 178 -8.85 2.03 17.69
CA TRP A 178 -7.97 2.95 16.95
C TRP A 178 -8.57 3.35 15.60
N ALA A 179 -9.08 2.39 14.80
CA ALA A 179 -9.69 2.68 13.52
C ALA A 179 -10.90 3.60 13.64
N VAL A 180 -11.78 3.34 14.61
CA VAL A 180 -12.97 4.18 14.86
C VAL A 180 -12.57 5.58 15.31
N VAL A 181 -11.66 5.70 16.28
CA VAL A 181 -11.21 7.01 16.78
C VAL A 181 -10.50 7.79 15.68
N ASP A 182 -9.58 7.18 14.97
CA ASP A 182 -8.80 7.83 13.91
C ASP A 182 -9.69 8.36 12.77
N GLN A 183 -10.58 7.51 12.27
CA GLN A 183 -11.38 7.85 11.08
C GLN A 183 -12.55 8.79 11.39
N PHE A 184 -13.21 8.60 12.55
CA PHE A 184 -14.48 9.30 12.82
C PHE A 184 -14.37 10.38 13.91
N VAL A 185 -13.54 10.18 14.94
CA VAL A 185 -13.39 11.16 16.02
C VAL A 185 -12.34 12.21 15.67
N LEU A 186 -11.18 11.80 15.17
CA LEU A 186 -10.11 12.70 14.70
C LEU A 186 -10.38 13.28 13.32
N GLY A 187 -11.38 12.77 12.59
CA GLY A 187 -11.80 13.29 11.30
C GLY A 187 -10.84 13.01 10.13
N HIS A 188 -9.93 12.03 10.27
CA HIS A 188 -8.98 11.71 9.18
C HIS A 188 -9.68 11.24 7.91
N LEU A 189 -10.84 10.55 8.01
CA LEU A 189 -11.64 10.21 6.85
C LEU A 189 -12.12 11.46 6.10
N ALA A 190 -12.64 12.47 6.82
CA ALA A 190 -13.11 13.70 6.19
C ALA A 190 -11.97 14.47 5.51
N SER A 191 -10.80 14.53 6.17
CA SER A 191 -9.59 15.15 5.61
C SER A 191 -9.09 14.42 4.37
N HIS A 192 -9.13 13.08 4.38
CA HIS A 192 -8.75 12.25 3.24
C HIS A 192 -9.67 12.45 2.04
N VAL A 193 -11.00 12.45 2.26
CA VAL A 193 -11.98 12.69 1.20
C VAL A 193 -11.83 14.10 0.63
N LYS A 194 -11.62 15.10 1.48
CA LYS A 194 -11.37 16.47 1.05
C LYS A 194 -10.13 16.56 0.15
N ALA A 195 -9.00 15.97 0.59
CA ALA A 195 -7.76 15.93 -0.21
C ALA A 195 -7.96 15.19 -1.55
N TYR A 196 -8.74 14.11 -1.56
CA TYR A 196 -9.09 13.37 -2.79
C TYR A 196 -9.85 14.26 -3.78
N VAL A 197 -10.88 14.99 -3.30
CA VAL A 197 -11.70 15.88 -4.14
C VAL A 197 -10.86 17.05 -4.66
N GLU A 198 -10.02 17.65 -3.82
CA GLU A 198 -9.13 18.75 -4.19
C GLU A 198 -8.13 18.32 -5.26
N GLU A 199 -7.45 17.19 -5.08
CA GLU A 199 -6.48 16.66 -6.03
C GLU A 199 -7.13 16.34 -7.38
N ALA A 200 -8.26 15.62 -7.37
CA ALA A 200 -9.00 15.32 -8.60
C ALA A 200 -9.49 16.61 -9.30
N GLY A 201 -9.96 17.60 -8.53
CA GLY A 201 -10.43 18.88 -9.03
C GLY A 201 -9.37 19.75 -9.66
N THR A 202 -8.10 19.52 -9.34
CA THR A 202 -6.96 20.21 -9.98
C THR A 202 -6.85 19.82 -11.46
N PHE A 203 -7.18 18.60 -11.81
CA PHE A 203 -7.03 18.06 -13.16
C PHE A 203 -8.33 18.03 -13.97
N PHE A 204 -9.49 17.86 -13.31
CA PHE A 204 -10.78 17.72 -13.97
C PHE A 204 -11.80 18.77 -13.47
N LYS A 205 -12.42 19.50 -14.40
CA LYS A 205 -13.37 20.58 -14.11
C LYS A 205 -14.82 20.08 -14.09
N GLU A 206 -15.09 19.03 -13.31
CA GLU A 206 -16.43 18.45 -13.13
C GLU A 206 -16.76 18.32 -11.63
N PRO A 207 -16.99 19.43 -10.92
CA PRO A 207 -17.08 19.45 -9.47
C PRO A 207 -18.16 18.51 -8.92
N GLU A 208 -19.31 18.40 -9.58
CA GLU A 208 -20.41 17.54 -9.13
C GLU A 208 -20.06 16.06 -9.18
N LYS A 209 -19.40 15.60 -10.27
CA LYS A 209 -18.97 14.22 -10.39
C LYS A 209 -17.86 13.89 -9.39
N ILE A 210 -16.88 14.78 -9.24
CA ILE A 210 -15.76 14.60 -8.31
C ILE A 210 -16.28 14.55 -6.88
N GLN A 211 -17.25 15.41 -6.52
CA GLN A 211 -17.89 15.36 -5.21
C GLN A 211 -18.64 14.04 -4.98
N ALA A 212 -19.40 13.57 -5.97
CA ALA A 212 -20.09 12.27 -5.89
C ALA A 212 -19.12 11.10 -5.73
N TRP A 213 -17.95 11.16 -6.36
CA TRP A 213 -16.88 10.19 -6.15
C TRP A 213 -16.29 10.29 -4.74
N GLY A 214 -16.07 11.49 -4.22
CA GLY A 214 -15.64 11.71 -2.84
C GLY A 214 -16.64 11.12 -1.83
N ASP A 215 -17.92 11.30 -2.04
CA ASP A 215 -18.98 10.75 -1.20
C ASP A 215 -18.98 9.21 -1.24
N ASN A 216 -18.74 8.60 -2.43
CA ASN A 216 -18.57 7.16 -2.56
C ASN A 216 -17.30 6.66 -1.83
N VAL A 217 -16.18 7.37 -1.93
CA VAL A 217 -14.96 7.04 -1.18
C VAL A 217 -15.24 7.07 0.33
N ALA A 218 -15.95 8.09 0.81
CA ALA A 218 -16.36 8.17 2.21
C ALA A 218 -17.24 6.98 2.63
N LEU A 219 -18.23 6.61 1.80
CA LEU A 219 -19.11 5.48 2.06
C LEU A 219 -18.34 4.16 2.09
N TYR A 220 -17.53 3.89 1.06
CA TYR A 220 -16.78 2.64 0.96
C TYR A 220 -15.72 2.50 2.04
N THR A 221 -15.09 3.60 2.46
CA THR A 221 -14.16 3.58 3.60
C THR A 221 -14.88 3.25 4.90
N LYS A 222 -16.08 3.79 5.16
CA LYS A 222 -16.91 3.43 6.31
C LYS A 222 -17.27 1.94 6.29
N VAL A 223 -17.70 1.44 5.14
CA VAL A 223 -17.96 0.01 4.94
C VAL A 223 -16.71 -0.80 5.17
N GLY A 224 -15.55 -0.36 4.66
CA GLY A 224 -14.25 -1.00 4.87
C GLY A 224 -13.86 -1.13 6.34
N VAL A 225 -14.08 -0.08 7.16
CA VAL A 225 -13.91 -0.18 8.62
C VAL A 225 -14.83 -1.25 9.22
N GLY A 226 -16.10 -1.26 8.81
CA GLY A 226 -17.07 -2.27 9.26
C GLY A 226 -16.66 -3.69 8.89
N VAL A 227 -16.21 -3.89 7.64
CA VAL A 227 -15.70 -5.20 7.15
C VAL A 227 -14.46 -5.63 7.91
N LEU A 228 -13.52 -4.71 8.19
CA LEU A 228 -12.33 -5.00 8.98
C LEU A 228 -12.69 -5.47 10.39
N VAL A 229 -13.60 -4.77 11.07
CA VAL A 229 -14.08 -5.16 12.42
C VAL A 229 -14.80 -6.51 12.38
N ALA A 230 -15.63 -6.75 11.36
CA ALA A 230 -16.29 -8.04 11.16
C ALA A 230 -15.28 -9.17 10.93
N ALA A 231 -14.24 -8.93 10.12
CA ALA A 231 -13.16 -9.90 9.89
C ALA A 231 -12.40 -10.24 11.19
N MET A 232 -12.12 -9.23 12.04
CA MET A 232 -11.54 -9.46 13.37
C MET A 232 -12.42 -10.38 14.23
N ALA A 233 -13.74 -10.13 14.26
CA ALA A 233 -14.69 -10.96 14.99
C ALA A 233 -14.74 -12.40 14.43
N VAL A 234 -14.76 -12.55 13.11
CA VAL A 234 -14.75 -13.87 12.43
C VAL A 234 -13.47 -14.64 12.77
N VAL A 235 -12.30 -14.00 12.73
CA VAL A 235 -11.02 -14.65 13.08
C VAL A 235 -11.03 -15.06 14.54
N TRP A 236 -11.45 -14.18 15.45
CA TRP A 236 -11.51 -14.49 16.89
C TRP A 236 -12.46 -15.65 17.19
N LEU A 237 -13.69 -15.61 16.66
CA LEU A 237 -14.69 -16.67 16.83
C LEU A 237 -14.24 -17.98 16.17
N GLY A 238 -13.59 -17.90 15.02
CA GLY A 238 -13.06 -19.06 14.31
C GLY A 238 -11.98 -19.78 15.13
N VAL A 239 -11.03 -19.04 15.68
CA VAL A 239 -9.97 -19.58 16.57
C VAL A 239 -10.57 -20.11 17.88
N TRP A 240 -11.66 -19.48 18.38
CA TRP A 240 -12.38 -19.96 19.55
C TRP A 240 -13.12 -21.27 19.29
N LYS A 241 -13.74 -21.45 18.13
CA LYS A 241 -14.54 -22.65 17.85
C LYS A 241 -13.72 -23.77 17.19
N LEU A 242 -12.83 -23.44 16.26
CA LEU A 242 -12.16 -24.39 15.37
C LEU A 242 -10.64 -24.38 15.56
N ARG A 243 -10.07 -25.53 15.92
CA ARG A 243 -8.62 -25.68 16.12
C ARG A 243 -7.80 -25.41 14.84
N SER A 244 -8.30 -25.82 13.68
CA SER A 244 -7.62 -25.59 12.38
C SER A 244 -7.62 -24.12 11.96
N PHE A 245 -8.50 -23.30 12.50
CA PHE A 245 -8.63 -21.89 12.15
C PHE A 245 -7.40 -21.07 12.58
N GLU A 246 -6.59 -21.58 13.52
CA GLU A 246 -5.34 -20.94 13.89
C GLU A 246 -4.33 -20.85 12.72
N LEU A 247 -4.42 -21.74 11.73
CA LEU A 247 -3.56 -21.69 10.55
C LEU A 247 -3.83 -20.48 9.65
N LEU A 248 -5.06 -19.95 9.66
CA LEU A 248 -5.41 -18.73 8.91
C LEU A 248 -4.69 -17.51 9.45
N MET A 249 -4.31 -17.48 10.73
CA MET A 249 -3.54 -16.38 11.29
C MET A 249 -2.15 -16.22 10.66
N ALA A 250 -1.59 -17.28 10.08
CA ALA A 250 -0.35 -17.21 9.33
C ALA A 250 -0.60 -17.17 7.82
N LEU A 251 -1.62 -17.89 7.31
CA LEU A 251 -1.91 -17.98 5.89
C LEU A 251 -2.34 -16.62 5.30
N VAL A 252 -3.25 -15.92 5.97
CA VAL A 252 -3.79 -14.65 5.43
C VAL A 252 -2.70 -13.58 5.31
N PRO A 253 -1.88 -13.29 6.34
CA PRO A 253 -0.74 -12.37 6.19
C PRO A 253 0.32 -12.87 5.18
N ALA A 254 0.51 -14.18 5.03
CA ALA A 254 1.44 -14.75 4.05
C ALA A 254 1.01 -14.49 2.60
N LEU A 255 -0.26 -14.22 2.34
CA LEU A 255 -0.77 -13.89 1.01
C LEU A 255 -0.65 -12.39 0.67
N MET A 256 -0.11 -11.57 1.56
CA MET A 256 0.01 -10.12 1.36
C MET A 256 0.73 -9.72 0.05
N PRO A 257 1.83 -10.38 -0.38
CA PRO A 257 2.45 -10.06 -1.66
C PRO A 257 1.51 -10.27 -2.86
N LEU A 258 0.69 -11.31 -2.81
CA LEU A 258 -0.30 -11.60 -3.85
C LEU A 258 -1.42 -10.57 -3.83
N PHE A 259 -1.95 -10.23 -2.65
CA PHE A 259 -3.00 -9.22 -2.51
C PHE A 259 -2.55 -7.87 -3.05
N PHE A 260 -1.32 -7.46 -2.74
CA PHE A 260 -0.76 -6.21 -3.27
C PHE A 260 -0.73 -6.20 -4.81
N VAL A 261 -0.24 -7.26 -5.45
CA VAL A 261 -0.18 -7.31 -6.93
C VAL A 261 -1.56 -7.30 -7.55
N LEU A 262 -2.52 -8.02 -6.97
CA LEU A 262 -3.90 -8.05 -7.47
C LEU A 262 -4.59 -6.69 -7.33
N GLU A 263 -4.43 -6.03 -6.21
CA GLU A 263 -4.96 -4.69 -5.94
C GLU A 263 -4.33 -3.66 -6.88
N TYR A 264 -3.00 -3.65 -6.98
CA TYR A 264 -2.26 -2.78 -7.88
C TYR A 264 -2.69 -2.95 -9.35
N ALA A 265 -2.78 -4.20 -9.82
CA ALA A 265 -3.27 -4.51 -11.16
C ALA A 265 -4.73 -4.08 -11.35
N GLY A 266 -5.57 -4.27 -10.35
CA GLY A 266 -6.97 -3.85 -10.37
C GLY A 266 -7.13 -2.34 -10.53
N TRP A 267 -6.35 -1.55 -9.77
CA TRP A 267 -6.37 -0.09 -9.90
C TRP A 267 -5.82 0.40 -11.23
N LEU A 268 -4.74 -0.20 -11.75
CA LEU A 268 -4.23 0.14 -13.08
C LEU A 268 -5.26 -0.17 -14.17
N TRP A 269 -5.92 -1.33 -14.08
CA TRP A 269 -7.01 -1.68 -15.00
C TRP A 269 -8.15 -0.65 -14.92
N PHE A 270 -8.58 -0.30 -13.70
CA PHE A 270 -9.64 0.68 -13.48
C PHE A 270 -9.30 2.02 -14.10
N PHE A 271 -8.12 2.57 -13.83
CA PHE A 271 -7.69 3.85 -14.41
C PHE A 271 -7.59 3.82 -15.94
N GLY A 272 -7.07 2.73 -16.52
CA GLY A 272 -6.94 2.60 -17.97
C GLY A 272 -8.26 2.37 -18.71
N HIS A 273 -9.32 1.95 -17.98
CA HIS A 273 -10.65 1.71 -18.57
C HIS A 273 -11.69 2.80 -18.24
N ASN A 274 -11.38 3.70 -17.31
CA ASN A 274 -12.23 4.83 -16.94
C ASN A 274 -11.57 6.16 -17.37
N LEU A 275 -11.28 6.27 -18.67
CA LEU A 275 -10.66 7.44 -19.24
C LEU A 275 -11.66 8.59 -19.36
N HIS A 276 -11.21 9.78 -18.96
CA HIS A 276 -12.00 11.00 -19.06
C HIS A 276 -11.96 11.53 -20.50
N PRO A 277 -13.08 12.01 -21.09
CA PRO A 277 -13.14 12.50 -22.46
C PRO A 277 -12.32 13.77 -22.70
N TRP A 278 -11.83 14.43 -21.66
CA TRP A 278 -10.99 15.65 -21.72
C TRP A 278 -9.51 15.36 -21.91
N GLY A 279 -9.11 14.11 -22.11
CA GLY A 279 -7.74 13.80 -22.50
C GLY A 279 -7.34 14.54 -23.78
N ALA A 280 -6.07 14.95 -23.88
CA ALA A 280 -5.56 15.70 -25.02
C ALA A 280 -5.63 14.92 -26.35
N PHE A 281 -5.75 13.60 -26.26
CA PHE A 281 -5.96 12.71 -27.41
C PHE A 281 -6.83 11.53 -26.99
N THR A 282 -7.60 11.02 -27.97
CA THR A 282 -8.47 9.86 -27.76
C THR A 282 -7.63 8.59 -27.72
N VAL A 283 -7.53 7.99 -26.55
CA VAL A 283 -6.90 6.69 -26.34
C VAL A 283 -7.96 5.64 -26.12
N LYS A 284 -7.82 4.47 -26.74
CA LYS A 284 -8.68 3.33 -26.44
C LYS A 284 -8.40 2.86 -24.99
N PRO A 285 -9.39 2.29 -24.29
CA PRO A 285 -9.14 1.65 -23.00
C PRO A 285 -7.94 0.70 -23.08
N PHE A 286 -7.06 0.78 -22.10
CA PHE A 286 -5.84 -0.03 -22.08
C PHE A 286 -5.50 -0.45 -20.65
N MET A 287 -4.61 -1.43 -20.54
CA MET A 287 -4.05 -1.87 -19.27
C MET A 287 -2.64 -1.28 -19.13
N PRO A 288 -2.41 -0.34 -18.21
CA PRO A 288 -1.05 0.10 -17.88
C PRO A 288 -0.17 -1.08 -17.43
N THR A 289 1.14 -0.95 -17.64
CA THR A 289 2.10 -2.01 -17.35
C THR A 289 2.14 -2.33 -15.86
N VAL A 290 1.72 -3.53 -15.49
CA VAL A 290 1.78 -4.01 -14.09
C VAL A 290 3.21 -4.41 -13.73
N PHE A 291 3.89 -5.15 -14.62
CA PHE A 291 5.24 -5.64 -14.41
C PHE A 291 6.04 -5.64 -15.71
N GLY A 292 7.28 -5.17 -15.65
CA GLY A 292 8.18 -5.12 -16.79
C GLY A 292 8.15 -3.78 -17.53
N GLU A 293 8.34 -3.84 -18.83
CA GLU A 293 8.38 -2.69 -19.71
C GLU A 293 7.13 -2.62 -20.57
N GLY A 294 6.63 -1.42 -20.80
CA GLY A 294 5.52 -1.14 -21.70
C GLY A 294 5.68 0.18 -22.41
N LYS A 295 4.83 0.43 -23.40
CA LYS A 295 4.85 1.68 -24.15
C LYS A 295 3.42 2.18 -24.36
N VAL A 296 3.19 3.44 -24.01
CA VAL A 296 1.93 4.13 -24.25
C VAL A 296 2.26 5.44 -24.97
N ALA A 297 1.82 5.55 -26.23
CA ALA A 297 2.19 6.65 -27.11
C ALA A 297 3.74 6.82 -27.20
N GLN A 298 4.25 7.99 -26.80
CA GLN A 298 5.69 8.27 -26.79
C GLN A 298 6.37 7.92 -25.46
N PHE A 299 5.59 7.50 -24.44
CA PHE A 299 6.10 7.18 -23.11
C PHE A 299 6.47 5.70 -23.02
N SER A 300 7.70 5.43 -22.59
CA SER A 300 8.11 4.09 -22.16
C SER A 300 7.93 3.98 -20.65
N THR A 301 7.22 2.96 -20.22
CA THR A 301 6.89 2.70 -18.81
C THR A 301 7.71 1.53 -18.30
N PHE A 302 8.30 1.69 -17.13
CA PHE A 302 9.03 0.66 -16.40
C PHE A 302 8.34 0.46 -15.06
N SER A 303 7.93 -0.77 -14.75
CA SER A 303 7.17 -1.10 -13.55
C SER A 303 7.76 -2.35 -12.90
N TYR A 304 8.32 -2.21 -11.69
CA TYR A 304 9.05 -3.28 -11.01
C TYR A 304 8.88 -3.24 -9.49
N PRO A 305 9.03 -4.41 -8.83
CA PRO A 305 9.05 -4.48 -7.38
C PRO A 305 10.23 -3.71 -6.79
N HIS A 306 10.00 -3.14 -5.61
CA HIS A 306 11.04 -2.49 -4.81
C HIS A 306 11.40 -3.36 -3.60
N TYR A 307 12.35 -2.93 -2.75
CA TYR A 307 12.82 -3.73 -1.61
C TYR A 307 11.72 -4.04 -0.58
N GLY A 308 10.69 -3.19 -0.45
CA GLY A 308 9.53 -3.47 0.40
C GLY A 308 8.76 -4.72 -0.05
N TYR A 309 8.66 -4.96 -1.36
CA TYR A 309 8.07 -6.20 -1.88
C TYR A 309 8.92 -7.44 -1.51
N ALA A 310 10.24 -7.31 -1.55
CA ALA A 310 11.13 -8.38 -1.07
C ALA A 310 10.92 -8.68 0.41
N LEU A 311 10.71 -7.66 1.25
CA LEU A 311 10.35 -7.83 2.67
C LEU A 311 9.02 -8.59 2.84
N LEU A 312 8.00 -8.27 2.02
CA LEU A 312 6.73 -9.01 2.03
C LEU A 312 6.93 -10.48 1.61
N LEU A 313 7.80 -10.76 0.63
CA LEU A 313 8.13 -12.13 0.22
C LEU A 313 8.86 -12.89 1.33
N VAL A 314 9.79 -12.26 2.04
CA VAL A 314 10.47 -12.85 3.20
C VAL A 314 9.46 -13.17 4.31
N ALA A 315 8.56 -12.23 4.64
CA ALA A 315 7.50 -12.45 5.61
C ALA A 315 6.61 -13.63 5.21
N SER A 316 6.17 -13.66 3.94
CA SER A 316 5.38 -14.74 3.37
C SER A 316 6.07 -16.10 3.49
N GLY A 317 7.33 -16.21 3.06
CA GLY A 317 8.11 -17.44 3.13
C GLY A 317 8.24 -17.94 4.58
N CYS A 318 8.60 -17.07 5.51
CA CYS A 318 8.70 -17.40 6.93
C CYS A 318 7.35 -17.90 7.50
N LEU A 319 6.24 -17.22 7.18
CA LEU A 319 4.91 -17.63 7.65
C LEU A 319 4.46 -18.96 7.04
N LEU A 320 4.71 -19.20 5.76
CA LEU A 320 4.36 -20.47 5.13
C LEU A 320 5.13 -21.65 5.76
N VAL A 321 6.43 -21.49 6.03
CA VAL A 321 7.20 -22.51 6.74
C VAL A 321 6.68 -22.71 8.16
N ALA A 322 6.42 -21.62 8.89
CA ALA A 322 5.86 -21.69 10.26
C ALA A 322 4.48 -22.38 10.27
N LEU A 323 3.64 -22.10 9.28
CA LEU A 323 2.32 -22.72 9.09
C LEU A 323 2.44 -24.23 8.85
N LEU A 324 3.36 -24.67 7.99
CA LEU A 324 3.58 -26.10 7.71
C LEU A 324 4.07 -26.85 8.97
N LEU A 325 4.99 -26.25 9.73
CA LEU A 325 5.45 -26.79 11.01
C LEU A 325 4.30 -26.90 12.01
N ARG A 326 3.47 -25.86 12.12
CA ARG A 326 2.32 -25.87 13.04
C ARG A 326 1.27 -26.89 12.62
N ARG A 327 0.98 -27.01 11.33
CA ARG A 327 0.07 -28.04 10.81
C ARG A 327 0.56 -29.45 11.14
N LYS A 328 1.87 -29.71 11.06
CA LYS A 328 2.48 -30.98 11.46
C LYS A 328 2.27 -31.25 12.96
N GLN A 329 2.47 -30.23 13.82
CA GLN A 329 2.23 -30.36 15.28
C GLN A 329 0.76 -30.69 15.58
N LEU A 330 -0.18 -29.99 14.96
CA LEU A 330 -1.61 -30.22 15.16
C LEU A 330 -2.03 -31.66 14.77
N ARG A 331 -1.46 -32.18 13.69
CA ARG A 331 -1.72 -33.57 13.26
C ARG A 331 -1.16 -34.60 14.26
N SER A 332 0.04 -34.38 14.79
CA SER A 332 0.63 -35.26 15.80
C SER A 332 -0.13 -35.19 17.14
N GLU A 333 -0.61 -34.02 17.55
CA GLU A 333 -1.46 -33.84 18.71
C GLU A 333 -2.80 -34.60 18.56
N ALA A 334 -3.42 -34.53 17.37
CA ALA A 334 -4.66 -35.24 17.08
C ALA A 334 -4.47 -36.77 17.08
N ALA A 335 -3.37 -37.28 16.49
CA ALA A 335 -3.06 -38.71 16.50
C ALA A 335 -2.78 -39.26 17.90
N GLY A 336 -2.06 -38.49 18.75
CA GLY A 336 -1.79 -38.88 20.13
C GLY A 336 -2.99 -38.79 21.07
N SER A 337 -4.08 -38.12 20.69
CA SER A 337 -5.33 -38.07 21.45
C SER A 337 -6.29 -39.21 21.14
N LEU A 338 -6.02 -39.99 20.08
CA LEU A 338 -6.81 -41.17 19.66
C LEU A 338 -6.16 -42.51 20.08
N ALA A 339 -4.90 -42.46 20.51
CA ALA A 339 -4.20 -43.60 21.12
C ALA A 339 -4.28 -43.56 22.64
#